data_f5c3323ea95a57330f37692af4db6563
#
_entry.id   f5c3323ea95a57330f37692af4db6563
#
_cell.length_a   1.000
_cell.length_b   1.000
_cell.length_c   1.000
_cell.angle_alpha   90.00
_cell.angle_beta   90.00
_cell.angle_gamma   90.00
#
_symmetry.space_group_name_H-M   'P 1'
#
loop_
_entity.id
_entity.type
_entity.pdbx_description
1 polymer ?
#
loop_
_entity_poly.entity_id
_entity_poly.type
_entity_poly.pdbx_seq_one_letter_code
_entity_poly.pdbx_strand_id
1 'polypeptide(L)'
;MITELVSVGTEILLGNIVNTNSAYLSEKCALLGLSVYYQDVVGDNEGRMRDVIKTALDRSDVVILTGGLGPTEDDITKEVTADLMGMPLEEDPHSRKLIDKYLKEYEKNNPQR
;
A
#
# COMPACT_ATOMS: atom_id res chain seq x y z
N MET A 1 -12.49 -11.70 -12.79
CA MET A 1 -11.83 -10.37 -12.76
C MET A 1 -10.31 -10.56 -12.64
N ILE A 2 -9.57 -9.86 -13.45
CA ILE A 2 -8.11 -9.88 -13.39
C ILE A 2 -7.66 -9.04 -12.20
N THR A 3 -6.91 -9.66 -11.30
CA THR A 3 -6.40 -9.02 -10.09
C THR A 3 -4.89 -8.91 -10.15
N GLU A 4 -4.38 -7.79 -9.74
CA GLU A 4 -2.95 -7.51 -9.66
C GLU A 4 -2.57 -7.09 -8.24
N LEU A 5 -1.48 -7.67 -7.73
CA LEU A 5 -0.93 -7.31 -6.42
C LEU A 5 0.34 -6.49 -6.63
N VAL A 6 0.42 -5.33 -6.00
CA VAL A 6 1.60 -4.47 -6.06
C VAL A 6 2.12 -4.26 -4.64
N SER A 7 3.33 -4.74 -4.39
CA SER A 7 4.02 -4.59 -3.11
C SER A 7 5.04 -3.46 -3.22
N VAL A 8 4.94 -2.47 -2.35
CA VAL A 8 5.85 -1.33 -2.32
C VAL A 8 6.79 -1.46 -1.13
N GLY A 9 8.07 -1.47 -1.40
CA GLY A 9 9.09 -1.54 -0.36
C GLY A 9 10.44 -1.94 -0.92
N THR A 10 11.45 -1.11 -0.70
CA THR A 10 12.81 -1.39 -1.15
C THR A 10 13.36 -2.66 -0.51
N GLU A 11 13.04 -2.90 0.77
CA GLU A 11 13.46 -4.10 1.51
C GLU A 11 12.89 -5.39 0.91
N ILE A 12 11.68 -5.32 0.36
CA ILE A 12 11.06 -6.46 -0.33
C ILE A 12 11.74 -6.68 -1.69
N LEU A 13 11.94 -5.58 -2.43
CA LEU A 13 12.56 -5.62 -3.75
C LEU A 13 13.97 -6.22 -3.71
N LEU A 14 14.75 -5.86 -2.69
CA LEU A 14 16.12 -6.34 -2.52
C LEU A 14 16.20 -7.74 -1.88
N GLY A 15 15.07 -8.31 -1.50
CA GLY A 15 15.04 -9.64 -0.88
C GLY A 15 15.47 -9.66 0.58
N ASN A 16 15.52 -8.50 1.25
CA ASN A 16 15.89 -8.42 2.67
C ASN A 16 14.84 -9.02 3.59
N ILE A 17 13.59 -9.01 3.16
CA ILE A 17 12.48 -9.66 3.85
C ILE A 17 11.63 -10.44 2.87
N VAL A 18 10.92 -11.45 3.37
CA VAL A 18 9.99 -12.25 2.56
C VAL A 18 8.69 -11.48 2.34
N ASN A 19 8.16 -11.54 1.13
CA ASN A 19 6.89 -10.89 0.79
C ASN A 19 5.70 -11.75 1.24
N THR A 20 5.46 -11.79 2.55
CA THR A 20 4.38 -12.59 3.15
C THR A 20 3.00 -12.02 2.84
N ASN A 21 2.87 -10.69 2.69
CA ASN A 21 1.61 -10.06 2.33
C ASN A 21 1.11 -10.51 0.97
N SER A 22 2.00 -10.60 -0.01
CA SER A 22 1.63 -11.06 -1.35
C SER A 22 1.15 -12.51 -1.33
N ALA A 23 1.83 -13.38 -0.61
CA ALA A 23 1.43 -14.78 -0.45
C ALA A 23 0.05 -14.90 0.20
N TYR A 24 -0.17 -14.16 1.29
CA TYR A 24 -1.45 -14.14 2.01
C TYR A 24 -2.58 -13.64 1.11
N LEU A 25 -2.36 -12.52 0.41
CA LEU A 25 -3.37 -11.94 -0.47
C LEU A 25 -3.71 -12.84 -1.65
N SER A 26 -2.71 -13.50 -2.24
CA SER A 26 -2.94 -14.45 -3.32
C SER A 26 -3.86 -15.59 -2.90
N GLU A 27 -3.64 -16.13 -1.71
CA GLU A 27 -4.48 -17.18 -1.13
C GLU A 27 -5.91 -16.69 -0.91
N LYS A 28 -6.08 -15.50 -0.33
CA LYS A 28 -7.40 -14.93 -0.08
C LYS A 28 -8.14 -14.59 -1.37
N CYS A 29 -7.45 -14.06 -2.38
CA CYS A 29 -8.04 -13.81 -3.70
C CYS A 29 -8.56 -15.10 -4.33
N ALA A 30 -7.81 -16.18 -4.25
CA ALA A 30 -8.24 -17.47 -4.77
C ALA A 30 -9.53 -17.95 -4.09
N LEU A 31 -9.63 -17.79 -2.75
CA LEU A 31 -10.84 -18.14 -2.01
C LEU A 31 -12.06 -17.29 -2.41
N LEU A 32 -11.83 -16.04 -2.82
CA LEU A 32 -12.88 -15.13 -3.26
C LEU A 32 -13.22 -15.24 -4.75
N GLY A 33 -12.56 -16.14 -5.47
CA GLY A 33 -12.76 -16.29 -6.91
C GLY A 33 -12.12 -15.20 -7.77
N LEU A 34 -11.19 -14.44 -7.21
CA LEU A 34 -10.42 -13.44 -7.94
C LEU A 34 -9.17 -14.08 -8.55
N SER A 35 -8.95 -13.82 -9.83
CA SER A 35 -7.79 -14.38 -10.55
C SER A 35 -6.60 -13.45 -10.46
N VAL A 36 -5.58 -13.84 -9.69
CA VAL A 36 -4.33 -13.08 -9.58
C VAL A 36 -3.44 -13.44 -10.77
N TYR A 37 -3.31 -12.53 -11.73
CA TYR A 37 -2.50 -12.74 -12.93
C TYR A 37 -1.14 -12.09 -12.83
N TYR A 38 -1.02 -11.01 -12.02
CA TYR A 38 0.22 -10.25 -11.90
C TYR A 38 0.55 -9.98 -10.45
N GLN A 39 1.81 -10.10 -10.12
CA GLN A 39 2.37 -9.71 -8.83
C GLN A 39 3.63 -8.90 -9.09
N ASP A 40 3.65 -7.66 -8.61
CA ASP A 40 4.75 -6.74 -8.81
C ASP A 40 5.36 -6.31 -7.48
N VAL A 41 6.65 -6.08 -7.48
CA VAL A 41 7.36 -5.48 -6.36
C VAL A 41 8.09 -4.24 -6.87
N VAL A 42 7.94 -3.13 -6.19
CA VAL A 42 8.60 -1.87 -6.55
C VAL A 42 9.20 -1.23 -5.31
N GLY A 43 10.37 -0.62 -5.46
CA GLY A 43 11.03 0.11 -4.37
C GLY A 43 10.43 1.50 -4.15
N ASP A 44 10.97 2.19 -3.15
CA ASP A 44 10.52 3.53 -2.73
C ASP A 44 11.05 4.62 -3.68
N ASN A 45 10.63 4.56 -4.93
CA ASN A 45 10.98 5.52 -5.98
C ASN A 45 9.70 5.97 -6.67
N GLU A 46 9.42 7.26 -6.63
CA GLU A 46 8.16 7.81 -7.14
C GLU A 46 7.93 7.49 -8.62
N GLY A 47 8.93 7.71 -9.47
CA GLY A 47 8.79 7.47 -10.90
C GLY A 47 8.52 6.01 -11.24
N ARG A 48 9.24 5.10 -10.62
CA ARG A 48 9.04 3.66 -10.81
C ARG A 48 7.70 3.19 -10.25
N MET A 49 7.31 3.73 -9.10
CA MET A 49 6.02 3.43 -8.48
C MET A 49 4.87 3.88 -9.39
N ARG A 50 4.94 5.09 -9.96
CA ARG A 50 3.94 5.58 -10.92
C ARG A 50 3.82 4.66 -12.12
N ASP A 51 4.94 4.25 -12.69
CA ASP A 51 4.94 3.37 -13.87
C ASP A 51 4.29 2.01 -13.57
N VAL A 52 4.64 1.40 -12.46
CA VAL A 52 4.09 0.10 -12.05
C VAL A 52 2.59 0.21 -11.74
N ILE A 53 2.18 1.19 -10.97
CA ILE A 53 0.77 1.36 -10.59
C ILE A 53 -0.07 1.73 -11.82
N LYS A 54 0.41 2.61 -12.68
CA LYS A 54 -0.29 2.97 -13.91
C LYS A 54 -0.49 1.75 -14.81
N THR A 55 0.54 0.95 -14.99
CA THR A 55 0.45 -0.30 -15.77
C THR A 55 -0.58 -1.25 -15.17
N ALA A 56 -0.57 -1.41 -13.84
CA ALA A 56 -1.53 -2.26 -13.15
C ALA A 56 -2.97 -1.77 -13.35
N LEU A 57 -3.21 -0.47 -13.18
CA LEU A 57 -4.54 0.12 -13.37
C LEU A 57 -5.04 0.00 -14.80
N ASP A 58 -4.15 0.05 -15.79
CA ASP A 58 -4.52 -0.04 -17.19
C ASP A 58 -4.89 -1.46 -17.63
N ARG A 59 -4.34 -2.49 -16.99
CA ARG A 59 -4.51 -3.88 -17.42
C ARG A 59 -5.32 -4.78 -16.50
N SER A 60 -5.58 -4.36 -15.28
CA SER A 60 -6.24 -5.19 -14.28
C SER A 60 -7.53 -4.56 -13.81
N ASP A 61 -8.52 -5.40 -13.45
CA ASP A 61 -9.81 -4.95 -12.94
C ASP A 61 -9.72 -4.54 -11.47
N VAL A 62 -8.88 -5.25 -10.71
CA VAL A 62 -8.66 -5.01 -9.29
C VAL A 62 -7.16 -4.90 -9.05
N VAL A 63 -6.74 -3.84 -8.40
CA VAL A 63 -5.34 -3.64 -8.00
C VAL A 63 -5.28 -3.51 -6.48
N ILE A 64 -4.51 -4.35 -5.84
CA ILE A 64 -4.31 -4.33 -4.39
C ILE A 64 -2.88 -3.88 -4.12
N LEU A 65 -2.75 -2.76 -3.44
CA LEU A 65 -1.47 -2.16 -3.10
C LEU A 65 -1.15 -2.40 -1.64
N THR A 66 0.08 -2.80 -1.36
CA THR A 66 0.58 -2.95 0.01
C THR A 66 1.90 -2.19 0.16
N GLY A 67 2.13 -1.66 1.37
CA GLY A 67 3.35 -0.91 1.66
C GLY A 67 3.27 0.56 1.29
N GLY A 68 4.23 1.33 1.77
CA GLY A 68 4.32 2.76 1.50
C GLY A 68 3.19 3.60 2.09
N LEU A 69 2.56 3.13 3.16
CA LEU A 69 1.40 3.78 3.79
C LEU A 69 1.73 4.43 5.15
N GLY A 70 2.98 4.39 5.56
CA GLY A 70 3.44 4.97 6.82
C GLY A 70 3.55 6.49 6.78
N PRO A 71 4.11 7.09 7.85
CA PRO A 71 4.14 8.54 8.01
C PRO A 71 5.39 9.23 7.47
N THR A 72 6.35 8.50 6.89
CA THR A 72 7.60 9.08 6.40
C THR A 72 7.43 9.70 5.02
N GLU A 73 8.39 10.54 4.62
CA GLU A 73 8.38 11.18 3.30
C GLU A 73 8.46 10.19 2.13
N ASP A 74 9.03 9.00 2.39
CA ASP A 74 9.13 7.93 1.38
C ASP A 74 7.84 7.14 1.23
N ASP A 75 6.89 7.30 2.17
CA ASP A 75 5.60 6.62 2.14
C ASP A 75 4.59 7.41 1.30
N ILE A 76 4.61 7.19 -0.01
CA ILE A 76 3.82 7.96 -0.98
C ILE A 76 2.83 7.13 -1.80
N THR A 77 2.56 5.90 -1.40
CA THR A 77 1.68 5.00 -2.16
C THR A 77 0.29 5.59 -2.37
N LYS A 78 -0.33 6.12 -1.33
CA LYS A 78 -1.69 6.69 -1.47
C LYS A 78 -1.70 7.97 -2.30
N GLU A 79 -0.68 8.81 -2.16
CA GLU A 79 -0.56 10.06 -2.93
C GLU A 79 -0.41 9.78 -4.42
N VAL A 80 0.47 8.86 -4.78
CA VAL A 80 0.69 8.46 -6.17
C VAL A 80 -0.57 7.83 -6.76
N THR A 81 -1.21 6.95 -6.01
CA THR A 81 -2.44 6.29 -6.47
C THR A 81 -3.58 7.28 -6.69
N ALA A 82 -3.79 8.19 -5.74
CA ALA A 82 -4.82 9.22 -5.85
C ALA A 82 -4.57 10.11 -7.07
N ASP A 83 -3.33 10.51 -7.29
CA ASP A 83 -2.95 11.34 -8.44
C ASP A 83 -3.21 10.63 -9.76
N LEU A 84 -2.81 9.37 -9.88
CA LEU A 84 -3.03 8.56 -11.09
C LEU A 84 -4.51 8.34 -11.39
N MET A 85 -5.34 8.28 -10.37
CA MET A 85 -6.79 8.12 -10.52
C MET A 85 -7.53 9.44 -10.65
N GLY A 86 -6.83 10.57 -10.55
CA GLY A 86 -7.45 11.90 -10.60
C GLY A 86 -8.37 12.19 -9.44
N MET A 87 -8.12 11.59 -8.28
CA MET A 87 -8.94 11.73 -7.09
C MET A 87 -8.21 12.50 -5.99
N PRO A 88 -8.89 13.42 -5.28
CA PRO A 88 -8.28 14.10 -4.15
C PRO A 88 -8.16 13.16 -2.96
N LEU A 89 -7.18 13.42 -2.10
CA LEU A 89 -7.09 12.77 -0.80
C LEU A 89 -8.03 13.48 0.17
N GLU A 90 -8.82 12.69 0.88
CA GLU A 90 -9.73 13.19 1.91
C GLU A 90 -9.40 12.55 3.25
N GLU A 91 -9.46 13.34 4.32
CA GLU A 91 -9.28 12.83 5.67
C GLU A 91 -10.53 12.07 6.10
N ASP A 92 -10.34 10.84 6.60
CA ASP A 92 -11.43 10.08 7.21
C ASP A 92 -11.56 10.47 8.70
N PRO A 93 -12.67 11.09 9.11
CA PRO A 93 -12.83 11.54 10.50
C PRO A 93 -12.77 10.41 11.53
N HIS A 94 -13.25 9.23 11.18
CA HIS A 94 -13.21 8.08 12.09
C HIS A 94 -11.77 7.61 12.32
N SER A 95 -11.01 7.45 11.26
CA SER A 95 -9.59 7.08 11.34
C SER A 95 -8.77 8.12 12.08
N ARG A 96 -9.06 9.40 11.86
CA ARG A 96 -8.39 10.51 12.57
C ARG A 96 -8.60 10.38 14.08
N LYS A 97 -9.84 10.12 14.51
CA LYS A 97 -10.15 9.92 15.93
C LYS A 97 -9.39 8.75 16.54
N LEU A 98 -9.30 7.64 15.81
CA LEU A 98 -8.55 6.46 16.25
C LEU A 98 -7.06 6.76 16.39
N ILE A 99 -6.49 7.45 15.42
CA ILE A 99 -5.07 7.84 15.45
C ILE A 99 -4.79 8.79 16.61
N ASP A 100 -5.62 9.81 16.80
CA ASP A 100 -5.47 10.77 17.91
C ASP A 100 -5.57 10.08 19.27
N LYS A 101 -6.49 9.15 19.42
CA LYS A 101 -6.62 8.35 20.64
C LYS A 101 -5.37 7.50 20.89
N TYR A 102 -4.87 6.83 19.86
CA TYR A 102 -3.66 6.02 19.95
C TYR A 102 -2.44 6.88 20.34
N LEU A 103 -2.27 8.04 19.72
CA LEU A 103 -1.16 8.92 20.01
C LEU A 103 -1.21 9.46 21.45
N LYS A 104 -2.39 9.79 21.96
CA LYS A 104 -2.56 10.21 23.35
C LYS A 104 -2.18 9.11 24.32
N GLU A 105 -2.58 7.89 24.06
CA GLU A 105 -2.20 6.73 24.87
C GLU A 105 -0.71 6.47 24.82
N TYR A 106 -0.12 6.59 23.63
CA TYR A 106 1.32 6.44 23.44
C TYR A 106 2.11 7.50 24.22
N GLU A 107 1.72 8.76 24.14
CA GLU A 107 2.36 9.87 24.87
C GLU A 107 2.25 9.70 26.37
N LYS A 108 1.11 9.22 26.87
CA LYS A 108 0.88 8.95 28.28
C LYS A 108 1.83 7.87 28.82
N ASN A 109 2.03 6.81 28.02
CA ASN A 109 2.90 5.68 28.39
C ASN A 109 4.37 5.91 28.08
N ASN A 110 4.68 6.85 27.21
CA ASN A 110 6.02 7.19 26.74
C ASN A 110 6.21 8.70 26.79
N PRO A 111 6.25 9.29 27.99
CA PRO A 111 6.40 10.75 28.10
C PRO A 111 7.69 11.23 27.47
N GLN A 112 7.60 12.34 26.74
CA GLN A 112 8.77 12.95 26.12
C GLN A 112 9.78 13.40 27.15
N ARG A 113 11.00 13.21 26.79
CA ARG A 113 12.14 13.58 27.63
C ARG A 113 12.54 15.04 27.42
#